data_465c9d38d7ba114c861e0851aa1f2a56
#
_entry.id   465c9d38d7ba114c861e0851aa1f2a56
#
_cell.length_a   1.000
_cell.length_b   1.000
_cell.length_c   1.000
_cell.angle_alpha   90.00
_cell.angle_beta   90.00
_cell.angle_gamma   90.00
#
_symmetry.space_group_name_H-M   'P 1'
#
loop_
_entity.id
_entity.type
_entity.pdbx_description
1 polymer ?
#
loop_
_entity_poly.entity_id
_entity_poly.type
_entity_poly.pdbx_seq_one_letter_code
_entity_poly.pdbx_strand_id
1 'polypeptide(L)'
;MISLGIYAQDENTEFQSNKSQRSSSDYFPKAGDFGIGFEATPFLDYLGNAFNGTSGNSLNLGDNTLYFRYFLTDNSAVRLALQIGSYKSVENEYVLDDAAAMNDPLSQKQIQDRRISNEDSYLVRAGYQVFKGNNRLRGFVGGDLAFGYGRELVEYEYGNSMTNLNPDPTTAWGGMPVGKRYLEQKEGSSIILGVGAFTGAEYYFMPNVSIGVELGLLYGQMISGQGYEKLETMVNSQYVVEDVEVEAGSRGRGFFTGMPSSYGNLYFMIHF
;
A
#
# COMPACT_ATOMS: atom_id res chain seq x y z
N MET A 1 21.08 10.31 -90.08
CA MET A 1 21.50 9.74 -88.79
C MET A 1 21.11 10.80 -87.76
N ILE A 2 19.95 10.58 -87.10
CA ILE A 2 19.31 11.50 -86.12
C ILE A 2 19.68 11.03 -84.70
N SER A 3 20.40 11.85 -83.96
CA SER A 3 20.77 11.61 -82.57
C SER A 3 19.69 12.23 -81.67
N LEU A 4 18.98 11.43 -80.98
CA LEU A 4 18.04 11.84 -79.90
C LEU A 4 18.83 11.97 -78.60
N GLY A 5 18.98 13.14 -78.07
CA GLY A 5 19.45 13.39 -76.70
C GLY A 5 18.31 13.29 -75.71
N ILE A 6 18.43 12.38 -74.76
CA ILE A 6 17.50 12.25 -73.64
C ILE A 6 18.04 13.14 -72.51
N TYR A 7 17.34 14.20 -72.17
CA TYR A 7 17.56 14.97 -70.96
C TYR A 7 16.84 14.28 -69.80
N ALA A 8 17.61 13.72 -68.88
CA ALA A 8 17.10 13.31 -67.60
C ALA A 8 17.06 14.55 -66.69
N GLN A 9 15.87 14.95 -66.28
CA GLN A 9 15.66 15.91 -65.19
C GLN A 9 15.85 15.19 -63.89
N ASP A 10 16.93 15.51 -63.17
CA ASP A 10 17.08 15.20 -61.74
C ASP A 10 16.21 16.16 -60.94
N GLU A 11 15.01 15.75 -60.60
CA GLU A 11 14.23 16.36 -59.51
C GLU A 11 14.76 15.82 -58.18
N ASN A 12 15.80 16.41 -57.63
CA ASN A 12 16.17 16.28 -56.25
C ASN A 12 15.17 17.07 -55.40
N THR A 13 14.00 16.45 -55.13
CA THR A 13 13.13 16.89 -54.06
C THR A 13 13.76 16.39 -52.77
N GLU A 14 14.63 17.17 -52.15
CA GLU A 14 14.98 17.01 -50.75
C GLU A 14 13.73 17.17 -49.93
N PHE A 15 13.16 16.04 -49.51
CA PHE A 15 12.24 15.97 -48.41
C PHE A 15 13.00 16.37 -47.15
N GLN A 16 13.14 17.65 -46.89
CA GLN A 16 13.56 18.15 -45.59
C GLN A 16 12.43 17.80 -44.62
N SER A 17 12.57 16.66 -44.00
CA SER A 17 11.85 16.30 -42.77
C SER A 17 12.27 17.33 -41.71
N ASN A 18 11.49 18.42 -41.62
CA ASN A 18 11.53 19.33 -40.48
C ASN A 18 11.04 18.59 -39.23
N LYS A 19 11.82 17.60 -38.74
CA LYS A 19 11.77 17.19 -37.35
C LYS A 19 12.34 18.38 -36.57
N SER A 20 11.47 19.28 -36.10
CA SER A 20 11.85 20.23 -35.09
C SER A 20 12.46 19.40 -33.96
N GLN A 21 13.77 19.44 -33.81
CA GLN A 21 14.45 18.86 -32.67
C GLN A 21 13.91 19.61 -31.44
N ARG A 22 12.95 19.01 -30.75
CA ARG A 22 12.50 19.55 -29.48
C ARG A 22 13.71 19.68 -28.57
N SER A 23 13.87 20.85 -27.97
CA SER A 23 14.93 21.08 -26.99
C SER A 23 14.69 20.09 -25.81
N SER A 24 15.76 19.62 -25.18
CA SER A 24 15.66 18.78 -23.98
C SER A 24 14.90 19.47 -22.85
N SER A 25 14.88 20.80 -22.81
CA SER A 25 14.10 21.60 -21.88
C SER A 25 12.58 21.49 -22.08
N ASP A 26 12.11 21.05 -23.25
CA ASP A 26 10.67 20.89 -23.53
C ASP A 26 10.06 19.61 -22.90
N TYR A 27 10.91 18.75 -22.34
CA TYR A 27 10.47 17.52 -21.67
C TYR A 27 10.26 17.69 -20.16
N PHE A 28 10.88 18.73 -19.59
CA PHE A 28 10.87 18.92 -18.15
C PHE A 28 9.73 19.84 -17.70
N PRO A 29 9.14 19.57 -16.53
CA PRO A 29 8.25 20.51 -15.90
C PRO A 29 8.97 21.80 -15.54
N LYS A 30 8.22 22.90 -15.50
CA LYS A 30 8.66 24.26 -15.21
C LYS A 30 8.09 24.73 -13.88
N ALA A 31 8.61 25.88 -13.42
CA ALA A 31 8.04 26.56 -12.27
C ALA A 31 6.53 26.81 -12.46
N GLY A 32 5.72 26.42 -11.48
CA GLY A 32 4.26 26.49 -11.51
C GLY A 32 3.56 25.22 -11.97
N ASP A 33 4.28 24.27 -12.59
CA ASP A 33 3.68 23.00 -13.00
C ASP A 33 3.33 22.13 -11.79
N PHE A 34 2.26 21.38 -11.96
CA PHE A 34 1.79 20.39 -11.00
C PHE A 34 2.00 18.97 -11.56
N GLY A 35 2.35 18.02 -10.72
CA GLY A 35 2.55 16.63 -11.12
C GLY A 35 1.73 15.68 -10.26
N ILE A 36 1.15 14.67 -10.90
CA ILE A 36 0.51 13.52 -10.25
C ILE A 36 1.20 12.26 -10.71
N GLY A 37 1.49 11.37 -9.77
CA GLY A 37 2.13 10.09 -10.05
C GLY A 37 1.57 8.96 -9.18
N PHE A 38 1.92 7.76 -9.57
CA PHE A 38 1.55 6.55 -8.85
C PHE A 38 2.68 5.53 -8.94
N GLU A 39 2.71 4.64 -7.99
CA GLU A 39 3.69 3.56 -7.99
C GLU A 39 3.46 2.61 -9.17
N ALA A 40 4.53 2.31 -9.90
CA ALA A 40 4.47 1.54 -11.13
C ALA A 40 4.68 0.04 -10.92
N THR A 41 5.21 -0.37 -9.76
CA THR A 41 5.54 -1.77 -9.45
C THR A 41 4.37 -2.73 -9.70
N PRO A 42 3.14 -2.47 -9.23
CA PRO A 42 2.02 -3.38 -9.46
C PRO A 42 1.69 -3.60 -10.93
N PHE A 43 1.87 -2.57 -11.76
CA PHE A 43 1.61 -2.65 -13.20
C PHE A 43 2.70 -3.45 -13.93
N LEU A 44 3.95 -3.31 -13.49
CA LEU A 44 5.07 -4.06 -14.07
C LEU A 44 5.01 -5.54 -13.66
N ASP A 45 4.64 -5.83 -12.44
CA ASP A 45 4.42 -7.19 -11.96
C ASP A 45 3.29 -7.85 -12.74
N TYR A 46 2.18 -7.13 -12.96
CA TYR A 46 1.08 -7.62 -13.79
C TYR A 46 1.54 -7.94 -15.22
N LEU A 47 2.27 -7.02 -15.86
CA LEU A 47 2.80 -7.23 -17.20
C LEU A 47 3.82 -8.38 -17.24
N GLY A 48 4.75 -8.43 -16.29
CA GLY A 48 5.75 -9.49 -16.18
C GLY A 48 5.09 -10.88 -16.04
N ASN A 49 4.09 -11.00 -15.19
CA ASN A 49 3.33 -12.23 -15.00
C ASN A 49 2.53 -12.61 -16.25
N ALA A 50 1.93 -11.65 -16.94
CA ALA A 50 1.22 -11.88 -18.20
C ALA A 50 2.16 -12.43 -19.29
N PHE A 51 3.39 -11.90 -19.40
CA PHE A 51 4.39 -12.39 -20.35
C PHE A 51 4.96 -13.76 -19.98
N ASN A 52 5.05 -14.07 -18.69
CA ASN A 52 5.51 -15.38 -18.20
C ASN A 52 4.43 -16.47 -18.22
N GLY A 53 3.20 -16.14 -18.63
CA GLY A 53 2.10 -17.09 -18.72
C GLY A 53 1.56 -17.57 -17.37
N THR A 54 1.73 -16.77 -16.32
CA THR A 54 1.23 -17.11 -14.97
C THR A 54 -0.30 -17.02 -14.97
N SER A 55 -0.98 -18.12 -14.64
CA SER A 55 -2.42 -18.14 -14.41
C SER A 55 -2.76 -17.55 -13.05
N GLY A 56 -3.79 -16.71 -12.96
CA GLY A 56 -4.18 -16.04 -11.72
C GLY A 56 -3.50 -14.69 -11.49
N ASN A 57 -3.00 -14.07 -12.56
CA ASN A 57 -2.42 -12.74 -12.50
C ASN A 57 -3.45 -11.70 -12.07
N SER A 58 -3.15 -10.92 -11.04
CA SER A 58 -4.00 -9.85 -10.50
C SER A 58 -3.21 -8.57 -10.31
N LEU A 59 -3.87 -7.43 -10.54
CA LEU A 59 -3.31 -6.12 -10.25
C LEU A 59 -3.60 -5.79 -8.78
N ASN A 60 -2.58 -5.84 -7.93
CA ASN A 60 -2.70 -5.48 -6.52
C ASN A 60 -2.32 -4.01 -6.33
N LEU A 61 -3.31 -3.16 -6.03
CA LEU A 61 -3.13 -1.73 -5.77
C LEU A 61 -3.25 -1.37 -4.28
N GLY A 62 -3.34 -2.36 -3.39
CA GLY A 62 -3.66 -2.16 -1.97
C GLY A 62 -2.68 -1.24 -1.23
N ASP A 63 -1.40 -1.28 -1.58
CA ASP A 63 -0.35 -0.50 -0.94
C ASP A 63 0.24 0.57 -1.86
N ASN A 64 -0.53 1.01 -2.85
CA ASN A 64 -0.02 1.94 -3.86
C ASN A 64 0.18 3.34 -3.27
N THR A 65 1.30 3.95 -3.65
CA THR A 65 1.63 5.32 -3.27
C THR A 65 1.21 6.29 -4.37
N LEU A 66 0.43 7.30 -3.99
CA LEU A 66 0.10 8.44 -4.84
C LEU A 66 1.10 9.55 -4.57
N TYR A 67 1.66 10.11 -5.63
CA TYR A 67 2.62 11.20 -5.58
C TYR A 67 2.00 12.46 -6.14
N PHE A 68 2.23 13.57 -5.44
CA PHE A 68 1.86 14.90 -5.88
C PHE A 68 3.11 15.78 -5.80
N ARG A 69 3.31 16.63 -6.80
CA ARG A 69 4.38 17.61 -6.86
C ARG A 69 3.87 18.96 -7.31
N TYR A 70 4.50 19.99 -6.79
CA TYR A 70 4.36 21.35 -7.28
C TYR A 70 5.73 21.97 -7.44
N PHE A 71 6.07 22.40 -8.66
CA PHE A 71 7.38 22.96 -9.00
C PHE A 71 7.45 24.41 -8.59
N LEU A 72 8.31 24.73 -7.61
CA LEU A 72 8.59 26.08 -7.17
C LEU A 72 9.55 26.80 -8.14
N THR A 73 10.46 26.03 -8.72
CA THR A 73 11.38 26.44 -9.79
C THR A 73 11.52 25.31 -10.78
N ASP A 74 12.17 25.52 -11.90
CA ASP A 74 12.43 24.47 -12.89
C ASP A 74 13.25 23.29 -12.32
N ASN A 75 13.91 23.50 -11.19
CA ASN A 75 14.80 22.52 -10.57
C ASN A 75 14.43 22.18 -9.10
N SER A 76 13.29 22.62 -8.61
CA SER A 76 12.88 22.29 -7.25
C SER A 76 11.36 22.20 -7.12
N ALA A 77 10.90 21.28 -6.30
CA ALA A 77 9.48 21.06 -6.06
C ALA A 77 9.20 20.75 -4.58
N VAL A 78 8.03 21.13 -4.11
CA VAL A 78 7.41 20.50 -2.94
C VAL A 78 6.71 19.24 -3.38
N ARG A 79 6.71 18.23 -2.52
CA ARG A 79 6.07 16.95 -2.81
C ARG A 79 5.16 16.49 -1.67
N LEU A 80 4.16 15.73 -2.03
CA LEU A 80 3.33 14.97 -1.11
C LEU A 80 3.27 13.54 -1.63
N ALA A 81 3.50 12.57 -0.76
CA ALA A 81 3.28 11.16 -1.06
C ALA A 81 2.24 10.62 -0.06
N LEU A 82 1.21 9.99 -0.58
CA LEU A 82 0.08 9.47 0.17
C LEU A 82 -0.04 7.97 -0.09
N GLN A 83 0.04 7.18 0.97
CA GLN A 83 -0.20 5.75 0.95
C GLN A 83 -1.39 5.43 1.84
N ILE A 84 -2.33 4.65 1.32
CA ILE A 84 -3.55 4.24 2.00
C ILE A 84 -3.65 2.72 1.84
N GLY A 85 -3.59 2.02 2.96
CA GLY A 85 -3.87 0.59 3.03
C GLY A 85 -5.16 0.38 3.83
N SER A 86 -6.07 -0.42 3.31
CA SER A 86 -7.23 -0.90 4.04
C SER A 86 -7.49 -2.33 3.61
N TYR A 87 -7.40 -3.23 4.54
CA TYR A 87 -7.56 -4.66 4.29
C TYR A 87 -8.59 -5.24 5.24
N LYS A 88 -9.52 -6.02 4.66
CA LYS A 88 -10.50 -6.79 5.41
C LYS A 88 -10.38 -8.26 5.02
N SER A 89 -10.12 -9.11 6.02
CA SER A 89 -10.14 -10.56 5.87
C SER A 89 -11.31 -11.15 6.64
N VAL A 90 -11.94 -12.16 6.05
CA VAL A 90 -12.99 -12.95 6.69
C VAL A 90 -12.60 -14.41 6.57
N GLU A 91 -12.33 -15.02 7.72
CA GLU A 91 -12.01 -16.44 7.81
C GLU A 91 -13.20 -17.19 8.43
N ASN A 92 -13.53 -18.33 7.84
CA ASN A 92 -14.62 -19.17 8.31
C ASN A 92 -14.05 -20.55 8.63
N GLU A 93 -14.34 -21.04 9.84
CA GLU A 93 -13.95 -22.37 10.30
C GLU A 93 -15.17 -23.13 10.81
N TYR A 94 -15.17 -24.43 10.58
CA TYR A 94 -16.26 -25.29 11.02
C TYR A 94 -15.82 -26.08 12.25
N VAL A 95 -16.62 -25.99 13.30
CA VAL A 95 -16.45 -26.69 14.57
C VAL A 95 -17.65 -27.59 14.84
N LEU A 96 -17.52 -28.54 15.76
CA LEU A 96 -18.63 -29.39 16.16
C LEU A 96 -19.77 -28.53 16.73
N ASP A 97 -21.02 -28.83 16.34
CA ASP A 97 -22.23 -28.26 16.92
C ASP A 97 -22.48 -28.88 18.31
N ASP A 98 -22.11 -28.14 19.35
CA ASP A 98 -22.22 -28.62 20.74
C ASP A 98 -23.66 -28.97 21.13
N ALA A 99 -24.65 -28.21 20.66
CA ALA A 99 -26.06 -28.48 20.91
C ALA A 99 -26.52 -29.79 20.25
N ALA A 100 -26.02 -30.07 19.03
CA ALA A 100 -26.30 -31.35 18.39
C ALA A 100 -25.59 -32.52 19.10
N ALA A 101 -24.34 -32.32 19.55
CA ALA A 101 -23.56 -33.32 20.27
C ALA A 101 -24.15 -33.62 21.68
N MET A 102 -24.75 -32.65 22.36
CA MET A 102 -25.46 -32.84 23.61
C MET A 102 -26.74 -33.70 23.45
N ASN A 103 -27.41 -33.59 22.29
CA ASN A 103 -28.60 -34.39 21.99
C ASN A 103 -28.24 -35.78 21.44
N ASP A 104 -27.21 -35.89 20.64
CA ASP A 104 -26.67 -37.13 20.09
C ASP A 104 -25.14 -37.10 20.14
N PRO A 105 -24.49 -37.84 21.07
CA PRO A 105 -23.04 -37.87 21.22
C PRO A 105 -22.29 -38.37 19.97
N LEU A 106 -22.95 -39.02 19.01
CA LEU A 106 -22.37 -39.47 17.75
C LEU A 106 -22.59 -38.43 16.60
N SER A 107 -23.24 -37.32 16.90
CA SER A 107 -23.50 -36.27 15.93
C SER A 107 -22.17 -35.71 15.37
N GLN A 108 -22.07 -35.66 14.05
CA GLN A 108 -20.94 -35.02 13.31
C GLN A 108 -21.40 -33.67 12.73
N LYS A 109 -22.50 -33.12 13.18
CA LYS A 109 -23.00 -31.85 12.71
C LYS A 109 -22.01 -30.74 13.08
N GLN A 110 -21.70 -29.85 12.12
CA GLN A 110 -20.82 -28.73 12.30
C GLN A 110 -21.56 -27.40 12.22
N ILE A 111 -21.02 -26.41 12.90
CA ILE A 111 -21.48 -25.04 12.90
C ILE A 111 -20.28 -24.13 12.57
N GLN A 112 -20.53 -22.96 12.00
CA GLN A 112 -19.50 -22.09 11.52
C GLN A 112 -19.12 -21.03 12.56
N ASP A 113 -17.84 -20.94 12.84
CA ASP A 113 -17.21 -19.78 13.47
C ASP A 113 -16.65 -18.86 12.40
N ARG A 114 -16.54 -17.56 12.71
CA ARG A 114 -16.09 -16.53 11.79
C ARG A 114 -15.16 -15.55 12.49
N ARG A 115 -14.01 -15.28 11.87
CA ARG A 115 -13.07 -14.27 12.30
C ARG A 115 -12.98 -13.18 11.24
N ILE A 116 -13.16 -11.93 11.63
CA ILE A 116 -13.14 -10.76 10.76
C ILE A 116 -11.99 -9.89 11.22
N SER A 117 -10.96 -9.75 10.40
CA SER A 117 -9.82 -8.87 10.65
C SER A 117 -9.90 -7.65 9.74
N ASN A 118 -9.86 -6.47 10.35
CA ASN A 118 -9.83 -5.19 9.65
C ASN A 118 -8.51 -4.50 10.01
N GLU A 119 -7.70 -4.18 9.00
CA GLU A 119 -6.45 -3.45 9.12
C GLU A 119 -6.49 -2.19 8.27
N ASP A 120 -6.25 -1.04 8.88
CA ASP A 120 -6.17 0.23 8.20
C ASP A 120 -4.79 0.86 8.45
N SER A 121 -4.15 1.35 7.39
CA SER A 121 -2.87 2.04 7.44
C SER A 121 -2.87 3.26 6.54
N TYR A 122 -2.34 4.35 7.05
CA TYR A 122 -2.21 5.61 6.33
C TYR A 122 -0.80 6.14 6.54
N LEU A 123 -0.14 6.56 5.46
CA LEU A 123 1.14 7.24 5.53
C LEU A 123 1.12 8.46 4.62
N VAL A 124 1.42 9.60 5.20
CA VAL A 124 1.55 10.87 4.51
C VAL A 124 2.99 11.34 4.65
N ARG A 125 3.66 11.62 3.53
CA ARG A 125 5.00 12.22 3.51
C ARG A 125 4.93 13.54 2.76
N ALA A 126 5.38 14.61 3.40
CA ALA A 126 5.46 15.93 2.81
C ALA A 126 6.91 16.42 2.81
N GLY A 127 7.41 16.91 1.69
CA GLY A 127 8.82 17.21 1.57
C GLY A 127 9.20 18.16 0.46
N TYR A 128 10.51 18.32 0.33
CA TYR A 128 11.14 19.15 -0.66
C TYR A 128 12.17 18.37 -1.47
N GLN A 129 12.22 18.61 -2.76
CA GLN A 129 13.01 17.88 -3.73
C GLN A 129 13.74 18.83 -4.66
N VAL A 130 15.02 18.55 -4.90
CA VAL A 130 15.86 19.30 -5.83
C VAL A 130 16.32 18.38 -6.95
N PHE A 131 16.25 18.88 -8.17
CA PHE A 131 16.57 18.14 -9.38
C PHE A 131 17.86 18.67 -10.02
N LYS A 132 18.61 17.75 -10.63
CA LYS A 132 19.76 18.08 -11.47
C LYS A 132 19.87 17.07 -12.59
N GLY A 133 20.07 17.56 -13.80
CA GLY A 133 20.26 16.70 -14.97
C GLY A 133 20.03 17.45 -16.28
N ASN A 134 20.41 16.80 -17.37
CA ASN A 134 20.29 17.31 -18.73
C ASN A 134 19.61 16.26 -19.61
N ASN A 135 19.19 16.66 -20.78
CA ASN A 135 18.50 15.84 -21.76
C ASN A 135 17.16 15.32 -21.18
N ARG A 136 16.96 14.02 -21.12
CA ARG A 136 15.71 13.41 -20.63
C ARG A 136 15.87 12.75 -19.27
N LEU A 137 17.05 12.78 -18.67
CA LEU A 137 17.36 12.17 -17.40
C LEU A 137 17.66 13.24 -16.36
N ARG A 138 16.96 13.19 -15.23
CA ARG A 138 17.20 14.06 -14.07
C ARG A 138 17.39 13.21 -12.82
N GLY A 139 18.50 13.41 -12.13
CA GLY A 139 18.66 12.95 -10.76
C GLY A 139 17.96 13.90 -9.79
N PHE A 140 17.59 13.40 -8.63
CA PHE A 140 17.02 14.23 -7.57
C PHE A 140 17.47 13.76 -6.19
N VAL A 141 17.39 14.69 -5.25
CA VAL A 141 17.61 14.45 -3.82
C VAL A 141 16.62 15.30 -3.02
N GLY A 142 16.20 14.82 -1.87
CA GLY A 142 15.26 15.57 -1.04
C GLY A 142 15.14 15.04 0.36
N GLY A 143 14.22 15.66 1.12
CA GLY A 143 13.85 15.23 2.45
C GLY A 143 12.36 15.38 2.70
N ASP A 144 11.83 14.51 3.57
CA ASP A 144 10.42 14.43 3.93
C ASP A 144 10.22 14.51 5.44
N LEU A 145 9.07 15.05 5.83
CA LEU A 145 8.41 14.76 7.09
C LEU A 145 7.37 13.69 6.85
N ALA A 146 7.28 12.71 7.74
CA ALA A 146 6.36 11.60 7.63
C ALA A 146 5.40 11.54 8.82
N PHE A 147 4.14 11.31 8.54
CA PHE A 147 3.09 11.00 9.49
C PHE A 147 2.40 9.71 9.06
N GLY A 148 2.40 8.71 9.95
CA GLY A 148 1.69 7.45 9.74
C GLY A 148 0.66 7.21 10.83
N TYR A 149 -0.40 6.50 10.48
CA TYR A 149 -1.43 6.02 11.39
C TYR A 149 -1.82 4.60 10.97
N GLY A 150 -1.92 3.70 11.96
CA GLY A 150 -2.36 2.33 11.76
C GLY A 150 -3.28 1.87 12.86
N ARG A 151 -4.21 0.99 12.53
CA ARG A 151 -5.06 0.28 13.50
C ARG A 151 -5.41 -1.10 13.00
N GLU A 152 -5.57 -2.02 13.93
CA GLU A 152 -6.07 -3.36 13.68
C GLU A 152 -7.24 -3.65 14.62
N LEU A 153 -8.28 -4.31 14.07
CA LEU A 153 -9.46 -4.75 14.78
C LEU A 153 -9.81 -6.16 14.30
N VAL A 154 -9.92 -7.09 15.26
CA VAL A 154 -10.35 -8.46 15.01
C VAL A 154 -11.64 -8.73 15.77
N GLU A 155 -12.66 -9.16 15.05
CA GLU A 155 -13.98 -9.52 15.59
C GLU A 155 -14.21 -11.01 15.42
N TYR A 156 -14.83 -11.65 16.42
CA TYR A 156 -15.13 -13.07 16.43
C TYR A 156 -16.63 -13.30 16.56
N GLU A 157 -17.16 -14.09 15.65
CA GLU A 157 -18.54 -14.56 15.66
C GLU A 157 -18.52 -16.08 15.82
N TYR A 158 -19.17 -16.60 16.87
CA TYR A 158 -19.16 -18.01 17.19
C TYR A 158 -20.49 -18.68 16.90
N GLY A 159 -20.44 -19.85 16.28
CA GLY A 159 -21.60 -20.69 16.04
C GLY A 159 -22.17 -21.30 17.32
N ASN A 160 -21.28 -21.76 18.21
CA ASN A 160 -21.69 -22.29 19.51
C ASN A 160 -21.85 -21.16 20.55
N SER A 161 -23.03 -21.07 21.16
CA SER A 161 -23.29 -20.08 22.20
C SER A 161 -22.73 -20.51 23.55
N MET A 162 -22.16 -19.55 24.30
CA MET A 162 -21.75 -19.73 25.67
C MET A 162 -23.00 -19.66 26.60
N THR A 163 -23.25 -20.70 27.35
CA THR A 163 -24.41 -20.81 28.21
C THR A 163 -24.09 -21.60 29.49
N ASN A 164 -25.03 -21.64 30.48
CA ASN A 164 -24.84 -22.46 31.65
C ASN A 164 -24.70 -23.96 31.36
N LEU A 165 -25.32 -24.44 30.28
CA LEU A 165 -25.22 -25.84 29.85
C LEU A 165 -23.99 -26.11 29.02
N ASN A 166 -23.43 -25.05 28.43
CA ASN A 166 -22.20 -25.08 27.63
C ASN A 166 -21.31 -23.89 28.02
N PRO A 167 -20.65 -23.94 29.19
CA PRO A 167 -19.82 -22.83 29.67
C PRO A 167 -18.48 -22.72 28.99
N ASP A 168 -18.07 -23.73 28.23
CA ASP A 168 -16.81 -23.80 27.48
C ASP A 168 -17.08 -24.36 26.08
N PRO A 169 -17.75 -23.56 25.21
CA PRO A 169 -18.18 -24.04 23.91
C PRO A 169 -16.99 -24.27 22.96
N THR A 170 -17.17 -25.32 22.14
CA THR A 170 -16.19 -25.62 21.07
C THR A 170 -16.07 -24.46 20.13
N THR A 171 -14.82 -24.01 19.86
CA THR A 171 -14.51 -22.88 19.00
C THR A 171 -13.22 -23.13 18.23
N ALA A 172 -13.10 -22.52 17.03
CA ALA A 172 -11.92 -22.56 16.20
C ALA A 172 -10.84 -21.56 16.65
N TRP A 173 -11.26 -20.44 17.25
CA TRP A 173 -10.37 -19.37 17.70
C TRP A 173 -10.59 -19.06 19.19
N GLY A 174 -9.63 -18.35 19.75
CA GLY A 174 -9.82 -17.80 21.07
C GLY A 174 -9.12 -18.53 22.20
N GLY A 175 -8.24 -19.47 21.95
CA GLY A 175 -7.37 -20.27 22.84
C GLY A 175 -7.08 -19.72 24.26
N MET A 176 -8.09 -19.20 24.94
CA MET A 176 -8.06 -18.66 26.29
C MET A 176 -8.22 -19.79 27.33
N PRO A 177 -7.93 -19.54 28.60
CA PRO A 177 -8.29 -20.44 29.66
C PRO A 177 -9.77 -20.82 29.58
N VAL A 178 -10.10 -22.06 30.02
CA VAL A 178 -11.46 -22.63 30.03
C VAL A 178 -12.50 -21.60 30.48
N GLY A 179 -13.59 -21.49 29.71
CA GLY A 179 -14.73 -20.63 30.03
C GLY A 179 -14.52 -19.13 29.67
N LYS A 180 -13.54 -18.81 28.84
CA LYS A 180 -13.37 -17.47 28.29
C LYS A 180 -13.04 -17.53 26.80
N ARG A 181 -13.55 -16.57 26.02
CA ARG A 181 -13.15 -16.36 24.61
C ARG A 181 -13.32 -14.92 24.17
N TYR A 182 -12.55 -14.52 23.18
CA TYR A 182 -12.60 -13.16 22.62
C TYR A 182 -13.85 -12.97 21.77
N LEU A 183 -14.52 -11.84 21.92
CA LEU A 183 -15.52 -11.33 20.97
C LEU A 183 -14.89 -10.28 20.05
N GLU A 184 -13.94 -9.50 20.60
CA GLU A 184 -13.27 -8.42 19.87
C GLU A 184 -11.88 -8.21 20.46
N GLN A 185 -10.91 -8.02 19.59
CA GLN A 185 -9.56 -7.60 19.93
C GLN A 185 -9.21 -6.39 19.10
N LYS A 186 -8.93 -5.27 19.75
CA LYS A 186 -8.45 -4.07 19.12
C LYS A 186 -7.07 -3.75 19.64
N GLU A 187 -6.08 -3.87 18.76
CA GLU A 187 -4.74 -3.37 19.06
C GLU A 187 -4.77 -1.84 19.20
N GLY A 188 -3.89 -1.32 20.07
CA GLY A 188 -3.73 0.12 20.21
C GLY A 188 -3.33 0.76 18.89
N SER A 189 -4.05 1.80 18.48
CA SER A 189 -3.70 2.53 17.25
C SER A 189 -2.25 3.00 17.30
N SER A 190 -1.51 2.80 16.22
CA SER A 190 -0.11 3.21 16.10
C SER A 190 0.01 4.54 15.35
N ILE A 191 0.84 5.42 15.86
CA ILE A 191 1.20 6.69 15.21
C ILE A 191 2.70 6.66 14.93
N ILE A 192 3.07 7.03 13.71
CA ILE A 192 4.46 7.17 13.27
C ILE A 192 4.72 8.64 12.96
N LEU A 193 5.78 9.19 13.55
CA LEU A 193 6.32 10.50 13.23
C LEU A 193 7.77 10.31 12.79
N GLY A 194 8.12 10.85 11.63
CA GLY A 194 9.44 10.62 11.07
C GLY A 194 9.98 11.75 10.22
N VAL A 195 11.28 11.67 9.98
CA VAL A 195 12.01 12.50 9.03
C VAL A 195 12.75 11.59 8.07
N GLY A 196 12.68 11.90 6.79
CA GLY A 196 13.27 11.08 5.74
C GLY A 196 14.23 11.86 4.85
N ALA A 197 15.12 11.12 4.21
CA ALA A 197 15.93 11.59 3.12
C ALA A 197 15.81 10.60 1.97
N PHE A 198 15.78 11.09 0.75
CA PHE A 198 15.62 10.26 -0.43
C PHE A 198 16.46 10.79 -1.60
N THR A 199 16.76 9.90 -2.52
CA THR A 199 17.43 10.19 -3.80
C THR A 199 16.87 9.31 -4.88
N GLY A 200 17.03 9.73 -6.13
CA GLY A 200 16.54 8.96 -7.25
C GLY A 200 16.85 9.57 -8.59
N ALA A 201 16.25 9.01 -9.62
CA ALA A 201 16.35 9.50 -10.98
C ALA A 201 15.03 9.35 -11.73
N GLU A 202 14.76 10.26 -12.63
CA GLU A 202 13.60 10.27 -13.51
C GLU A 202 14.02 10.37 -14.98
N TYR A 203 13.40 9.55 -15.81
CA TYR A 203 13.54 9.59 -17.25
C TYR A 203 12.24 10.06 -17.90
N TYR A 204 12.32 11.17 -18.62
CA TYR A 204 11.19 11.76 -19.35
C TYR A 204 11.15 11.18 -20.78
N PHE A 205 10.31 10.18 -20.99
CA PHE A 205 10.16 9.53 -22.30
C PHE A 205 9.22 10.30 -23.24
N MET A 206 8.31 11.11 -22.69
CA MET A 206 7.47 12.09 -23.38
C MET A 206 7.52 13.43 -22.67
N PRO A 207 7.16 14.55 -23.34
CA PRO A 207 6.99 15.83 -22.66
C PRO A 207 6.04 15.68 -21.45
N ASN A 208 6.49 16.15 -20.30
CA ASN A 208 5.75 16.14 -19.05
C ASN A 208 5.36 14.73 -18.52
N VAL A 209 5.90 13.65 -19.08
CA VAL A 209 5.63 12.27 -18.61
C VAL A 209 6.96 11.58 -18.32
N SER A 210 7.10 11.13 -17.10
CA SER A 210 8.32 10.45 -16.62
C SER A 210 8.05 9.12 -15.95
N ILE A 211 9.08 8.29 -15.98
CA ILE A 211 9.23 7.13 -15.10
C ILE A 211 10.42 7.39 -14.18
N GLY A 212 10.29 7.10 -12.92
CA GLY A 212 11.32 7.37 -11.93
C GLY A 212 11.54 6.25 -10.96
N VAL A 213 12.74 6.19 -10.42
CA VAL A 213 13.13 5.31 -9.32
C VAL A 213 13.55 6.18 -8.13
N GLU A 214 13.15 5.78 -6.94
CA GLU A 214 13.47 6.48 -5.70
C GLU A 214 13.97 5.49 -4.65
N LEU A 215 15.03 5.87 -3.95
CA LEU A 215 15.55 5.20 -2.77
C LEU A 215 15.47 6.16 -1.59
N GLY A 216 14.91 5.72 -0.47
CA GLY A 216 14.76 6.56 0.71
C GLY A 216 15.09 5.86 2.01
N LEU A 217 15.46 6.67 3.00
CA LEU A 217 15.63 6.27 4.39
C LEU A 217 14.70 7.13 5.24
N LEU A 218 13.94 6.49 6.11
CA LEU A 218 13.09 7.16 7.09
C LEU A 218 13.58 6.84 8.49
N TYR A 219 13.85 7.86 9.28
CA TYR A 219 14.03 7.74 10.73
C TYR A 219 12.75 8.20 11.41
N GLY A 220 12.15 7.35 12.24
CA GLY A 220 10.87 7.67 12.86
C GLY A 220 10.74 7.11 14.27
N GLN A 221 9.75 7.66 14.96
CA GLN A 221 9.27 7.15 16.24
C GLN A 221 7.87 6.61 16.06
N MET A 222 7.66 5.36 16.45
CA MET A 222 6.35 4.74 16.55
C MET A 222 5.85 4.82 17.99
N ILE A 223 4.60 5.23 18.16
CA ILE A 223 3.89 5.31 19.42
C ILE A 223 2.61 4.50 19.26
N SER A 224 2.46 3.43 20.03
CA SER A 224 1.22 2.66 20.08
C SER A 224 0.36 3.11 21.25
N GLY A 225 -0.92 3.28 21.01
CA GLY A 225 -1.92 3.60 22.02
C GLY A 225 -2.32 2.37 22.84
N GLN A 226 -3.31 2.54 23.71
CA GLN A 226 -3.95 1.43 24.41
C GLN A 226 -4.86 0.67 23.46
N GLY A 227 -4.83 -0.66 23.59
CA GLY A 227 -5.80 -1.56 23.00
C GLY A 227 -6.93 -1.89 23.97
N TYR A 228 -7.91 -2.63 23.50
CA TYR A 228 -8.89 -3.28 24.35
C TYR A 228 -9.26 -4.65 23.79
N GLU A 229 -9.70 -5.50 24.71
CA GLU A 229 -10.20 -6.82 24.40
C GLU A 229 -11.60 -6.96 24.99
N LYS A 230 -12.52 -7.44 24.20
CA LYS A 230 -13.85 -7.77 24.62
C LYS A 230 -13.96 -9.28 24.75
N LEU A 231 -14.26 -9.75 25.95
CA LEU A 231 -14.29 -11.15 26.29
C LEU A 231 -15.71 -11.55 26.71
N GLU A 232 -16.14 -12.73 26.35
CA GLU A 232 -17.28 -13.36 26.97
C GLU A 232 -16.82 -14.48 27.90
N THR A 233 -17.52 -14.62 29.03
CA THR A 233 -17.20 -15.60 30.08
C THR A 233 -18.43 -15.98 30.88
N MET A 234 -18.36 -17.12 31.59
CA MET A 234 -19.36 -17.54 32.56
C MET A 234 -18.85 -17.28 33.97
N VAL A 235 -19.52 -16.41 34.73
CA VAL A 235 -19.22 -16.13 36.14
C VAL A 235 -20.43 -16.53 36.99
N ASN A 236 -20.24 -17.45 37.94
CA ASN A 236 -21.32 -17.94 38.78
C ASN A 236 -22.56 -18.39 38.00
N SER A 237 -22.37 -19.10 36.89
CA SER A 237 -23.42 -19.54 35.97
C SER A 237 -24.20 -18.43 35.27
N GLN A 238 -23.64 -17.21 35.21
CA GLN A 238 -24.21 -16.11 34.46
C GLN A 238 -23.28 -15.76 33.31
N TYR A 239 -23.86 -15.52 32.15
CA TYR A 239 -23.12 -14.98 30.99
C TYR A 239 -22.74 -13.53 31.22
N VAL A 240 -21.46 -13.22 31.08
CA VAL A 240 -20.91 -11.89 31.29
C VAL A 240 -20.01 -11.53 30.09
N VAL A 241 -20.13 -10.31 29.66
CA VAL A 241 -19.18 -9.72 28.69
C VAL A 241 -18.32 -8.69 29.44
N GLU A 242 -17.01 -8.84 29.33
CA GLU A 242 -16.03 -8.00 30.00
C GLU A 242 -15.24 -7.25 28.94
N ASP A 243 -15.07 -5.93 29.13
CA ASP A 243 -14.13 -5.11 28.37
C ASP A 243 -12.85 -4.97 29.20
N VAL A 244 -11.73 -5.44 28.66
CA VAL A 244 -10.43 -5.41 29.31
C VAL A 244 -9.52 -4.46 28.54
N GLU A 245 -9.01 -3.45 29.23
CA GLU A 245 -8.00 -2.57 28.65
C GLU A 245 -6.66 -3.32 28.60
N VAL A 246 -6.04 -3.31 27.42
CA VAL A 246 -4.69 -3.84 27.21
C VAL A 246 -3.70 -2.69 27.36
N GLU A 247 -2.64 -2.91 28.10
CA GLU A 247 -1.60 -1.88 28.30
C GLU A 247 -1.12 -1.32 26.98
N ALA A 248 -0.82 -0.01 26.96
CA ALA A 248 -0.30 0.66 25.77
C ALA A 248 0.94 -0.09 25.26
N GLY A 249 0.90 -0.39 23.97
CA GLY A 249 2.02 -1.06 23.30
C GLY A 249 3.34 -0.31 23.42
N SER A 250 4.41 -0.97 23.07
CA SER A 250 5.78 -0.47 23.21
C SER A 250 6.01 0.80 22.36
N ARG A 251 6.79 1.75 22.90
CA ARG A 251 7.35 2.86 22.13
C ARG A 251 8.62 2.39 21.46
N GLY A 252 8.65 2.43 20.14
CA GLY A 252 9.83 2.09 19.35
C GLY A 252 10.44 3.30 18.66
N ARG A 253 11.75 3.32 18.52
CA ARG A 253 12.49 4.25 17.67
C ARG A 253 13.36 3.44 16.75
N GLY A 254 13.42 3.80 15.48
CA GLY A 254 14.24 3.06 14.54
C GLY A 254 14.42 3.74 13.20
N PHE A 255 15.34 3.20 12.44
CA PHE A 255 15.48 3.52 11.03
C PHE A 255 14.62 2.55 10.23
N PHE A 256 13.83 3.11 9.36
CA PHE A 256 13.03 2.36 8.40
C PHE A 256 13.57 2.64 7.00
N THR A 257 14.05 1.60 6.32
CA THR A 257 14.40 1.71 4.92
C THR A 257 13.13 1.54 4.11
N GLY A 258 12.33 2.59 4.07
CA GLY A 258 11.09 2.73 3.43
C GLY A 258 9.92 2.23 4.26
N MET A 259 8.70 2.32 3.81
CA MET A 259 7.51 1.80 4.49
C MET A 259 6.54 1.31 3.45
N PRO A 260 6.02 0.14 3.62
CA PRO A 260 6.28 -0.98 4.53
C PRO A 260 7.22 -2.04 3.99
N SER A 261 7.92 -1.87 2.92
CA SER A 261 8.86 -2.86 2.43
C SER A 261 10.03 -2.26 1.66
N SER A 262 11.17 -2.87 1.81
CA SER A 262 12.45 -2.59 1.13
C SER A 262 12.32 -2.09 -0.33
N TYR A 263 12.83 -1.20 -0.76
CA TYR A 263 13.02 0.06 -1.31
C TYR A 263 13.78 0.15 -2.57
N GLY A 264 13.06 0.26 -3.54
CA GLY A 264 13.13 1.09 -4.70
C GLY A 264 11.72 1.31 -5.22
N ASN A 265 11.14 2.43 -4.96
CA ASN A 265 9.88 2.78 -5.55
C ASN A 265 10.10 3.12 -7.01
N LEU A 266 9.47 2.39 -7.88
CA LEU A 266 9.34 2.74 -9.29
C LEU A 266 7.99 3.41 -9.48
N TYR A 267 7.97 4.58 -10.10
CA TYR A 267 6.74 5.35 -10.27
C TYR A 267 6.61 5.97 -11.66
N PHE A 268 5.39 6.19 -12.09
CA PHE A 268 5.04 7.06 -13.22
C PHE A 268 4.58 8.42 -12.71
N MET A 269 4.91 9.47 -13.45
CA MET A 269 4.51 10.84 -13.13
C MET A 269 4.09 11.58 -14.41
N ILE A 270 2.98 12.32 -14.30
CA ILE A 270 2.47 13.20 -15.35
C ILE A 270 2.45 14.61 -14.78
N HIS A 271 2.96 15.58 -15.54
CA HIS A 271 3.03 16.98 -15.15
C HIS A 271 2.14 17.82 -16.09
N PHE A 272 1.57 18.90 -15.61
CA PHE A 272 0.71 19.82 -16.35
C PHE A 272 0.67 21.20 -15.70
#